data_9ba8f60a4c2777e8b51570a3ad602cf8
#
_entry.id   9ba8f60a4c2777e8b51570a3ad602cf8
#
_cell.length_a   1.000
_cell.length_b   1.000
_cell.length_c   1.000
_cell.angle_alpha   90.00
_cell.angle_beta   90.00
_cell.angle_gamma   90.00
#
_symmetry.space_group_name_H-M   'P 1'
#
loop_
_entity.id
_entity.type
_entity.pdbx_description
1 polymer ?
#
loop_
_entity_poly.entity_id
_entity_poly.type
_entity_poly.pdbx_seq_one_letter_code
_entity_poly.pdbx_strand_id
1 'polypeptide(L)'
;MRRLVVVLALIAGFLVTPATAEAATGQLLRDDTGLYPRVIQLANGRILASVVTFVGNADGIGAIYESTNSGKSFTQVGTVEDPEAADGQGLCCATLFELPKPVGAMPAGTLLWAASVGASDRPMSLRIWKSNDVGRTWSYLSNCATASNTSGLWEPEFSIAKDGQLVCHYADETDPAHSQKLMQVWSSDGVTWTDPTPTVASTTVGHRPGMPVVRKLPTGTYLMSYEICGVGGQYDCAAYTRQSADGWNWGSPSAPGVLTRTADGKYFTHAPTLAVAPNGNLLVVGQILQNPDGSVAAGNGRTLFVKSGNGTWRTIPAPVAVTNPYNNYCPNYSSPLLVSPDSKRVLELASDYDAGVCKTYYATGRAG
;
A
#
# COMPACT_ATOMS: atom_id res chain seq x y z
N MET A 1 24.38 -64.71 -43.32
CA MET A 1 23.10 -63.99 -43.18
C MET A 1 23.05 -63.42 -41.75
N ARG A 2 23.38 -62.14 -41.59
CA ARG A 2 23.30 -61.39 -40.33
C ARG A 2 22.03 -60.58 -40.33
N ARG A 3 21.12 -60.83 -39.40
CA ARG A 3 19.89 -60.03 -39.24
C ARG A 3 20.19 -58.77 -38.41
N LEU A 4 19.97 -57.62 -38.99
CA LEU A 4 20.02 -56.31 -38.35
C LEU A 4 18.70 -56.11 -37.59
N VAL A 5 18.77 -55.90 -36.29
CA VAL A 5 17.62 -55.52 -35.46
C VAL A 5 17.71 -54.02 -35.28
N VAL A 6 16.76 -53.29 -35.87
CA VAL A 6 16.60 -51.84 -35.67
C VAL A 6 15.72 -51.62 -34.48
N VAL A 7 16.28 -51.04 -33.41
CA VAL A 7 15.53 -50.59 -32.23
C VAL A 7 15.08 -49.16 -32.47
N LEU A 8 13.78 -48.93 -32.65
CA LEU A 8 13.20 -47.61 -32.68
C LEU A 8 13.00 -47.15 -31.21
N ALA A 9 13.77 -46.16 -30.78
CA ALA A 9 13.53 -45.43 -29.50
C ALA A 9 12.44 -44.37 -29.73
N LEU A 10 11.29 -44.58 -29.15
CA LEU A 10 10.22 -43.58 -29.03
C LEU A 10 10.64 -42.54 -27.97
N ILE A 11 11.02 -41.33 -28.40
CA ILE A 11 11.19 -40.17 -27.50
C ILE A 11 9.81 -39.57 -27.30
N ALA A 12 9.19 -39.86 -26.16
CA ALA A 12 8.00 -39.16 -25.69
C ALA A 12 8.42 -37.75 -25.21
N GLY A 13 8.27 -36.77 -26.09
CA GLY A 13 8.42 -35.37 -25.72
C GLY A 13 7.27 -34.96 -24.80
N PHE A 14 7.53 -34.75 -23.53
CA PHE A 14 6.62 -34.06 -22.65
C PHE A 14 6.56 -32.59 -23.08
N LEU A 15 5.46 -32.20 -23.72
CA LEU A 15 5.07 -30.82 -23.91
C LEU A 15 4.70 -30.28 -22.53
N VAL A 16 5.65 -29.63 -21.86
CA VAL A 16 5.35 -28.78 -20.68
C VAL A 16 4.61 -27.56 -21.23
N THR A 17 3.29 -27.61 -21.21
CA THR A 17 2.49 -26.39 -21.40
C THR A 17 2.83 -25.45 -20.24
N PRO A 18 3.23 -24.18 -20.49
CA PRO A 18 3.39 -23.23 -19.41
C PRO A 18 2.03 -23.13 -18.68
N ALA A 19 2.02 -23.38 -17.37
CA ALA A 19 0.85 -23.15 -16.56
C ALA A 19 0.51 -21.65 -16.69
N THR A 20 -0.63 -21.36 -17.31
CA THR A 20 -1.20 -20.01 -17.27
C THR A 20 -1.43 -19.70 -15.79
N ALA A 21 -0.80 -18.62 -15.28
CA ALA A 21 -1.06 -18.15 -13.93
C ALA A 21 -2.56 -17.92 -13.81
N GLU A 22 -3.20 -18.57 -12.83
CA GLU A 22 -4.60 -18.38 -12.54
C GLU A 22 -4.77 -16.97 -11.95
N ALA A 23 -5.64 -16.15 -12.54
CA ALA A 23 -5.91 -14.80 -12.06
C ALA A 23 -6.43 -14.81 -10.61
N ALA A 24 -6.23 -13.70 -9.89
CA ALA A 24 -6.70 -13.54 -8.53
C ALA A 24 -8.20 -13.84 -8.40
N THR A 25 -8.59 -14.50 -7.30
CA THR A 25 -10.01 -14.71 -7.01
C THR A 25 -10.60 -13.45 -6.41
N GLY A 26 -11.63 -12.89 -7.02
CA GLY A 26 -12.31 -11.66 -6.60
C GLY A 26 -13.11 -11.09 -7.74
N GLN A 27 -13.84 -10.02 -7.47
CA GLN A 27 -14.49 -9.23 -8.51
C GLN A 27 -13.46 -8.26 -9.10
N LEU A 28 -13.51 -8.08 -10.40
CA LEU A 28 -12.63 -7.15 -11.09
C LEU A 28 -13.04 -5.71 -10.80
N LEU A 29 -12.13 -4.90 -10.26
CA LEU A 29 -12.32 -3.46 -10.08
C LEU A 29 -12.01 -2.71 -11.37
N ARG A 30 -10.92 -3.09 -12.06
CA ARG A 30 -10.45 -2.48 -13.29
C ARG A 30 -9.92 -3.55 -14.25
N ASP A 31 -10.45 -3.55 -15.48
CA ASP A 31 -10.04 -4.46 -16.56
C ASP A 31 -8.94 -3.84 -17.45
N ASP A 32 -7.99 -3.19 -16.83
CA ASP A 32 -6.79 -2.62 -17.40
C ASP A 32 -5.79 -2.43 -16.27
N THR A 33 -4.60 -1.87 -16.55
CA THR A 33 -3.59 -1.63 -15.53
C THR A 33 -4.18 -0.90 -14.32
N GLY A 34 -4.02 -1.53 -13.16
CA GLY A 34 -4.45 -1.00 -11.86
C GLY A 34 -3.42 -1.35 -10.80
N LEU A 35 -2.64 -0.34 -10.38
CA LEU A 35 -1.53 -0.48 -9.46
C LEU A 35 -1.82 0.25 -8.16
N TYR A 36 -1.17 -0.18 -7.10
CA TYR A 36 -1.13 0.51 -5.81
C TYR A 36 -2.53 0.92 -5.32
N PRO A 37 -3.47 -0.03 -5.16
CA PRO A 37 -4.85 0.28 -4.79
C PRO A 37 -4.91 0.94 -3.40
N ARG A 38 -5.94 1.78 -3.20
CA ARG A 38 -6.32 2.33 -1.89
C ARG A 38 -7.81 2.24 -1.71
N VAL A 39 -8.28 2.11 -0.47
CA VAL A 39 -9.70 2.07 -0.14
C VAL A 39 -9.96 2.74 1.20
N ILE A 40 -10.99 3.58 1.25
CA ILE A 40 -11.46 4.23 2.48
C ILE A 40 -12.98 4.19 2.56
N GLN A 41 -13.51 4.19 3.79
CA GLN A 41 -14.92 4.48 4.03
C GLN A 41 -15.09 5.94 4.44
N LEU A 42 -15.98 6.65 3.74
CA LEU A 42 -16.29 8.04 4.01
C LEU A 42 -17.27 8.16 5.19
N ALA A 43 -17.28 9.33 5.84
CA ALA A 43 -18.19 9.64 6.91
C ALA A 43 -19.68 9.52 6.52
N ASN A 44 -20.00 9.68 5.22
CA ASN A 44 -21.35 9.49 4.69
C ASN A 44 -21.72 8.01 4.39
N GLY A 45 -20.83 7.06 4.75
CA GLY A 45 -21.02 5.62 4.59
C GLY A 45 -20.64 5.06 3.21
N ARG A 46 -20.33 5.90 2.21
CA ARG A 46 -19.83 5.44 0.91
C ARG A 46 -18.41 4.90 1.05
N ILE A 47 -18.01 4.03 0.15
CA ILE A 47 -16.64 3.55 0.06
C ILE A 47 -16.03 4.11 -1.22
N LEU A 48 -14.85 4.72 -1.11
CA LEU A 48 -14.05 5.09 -2.27
C LEU A 48 -12.81 4.20 -2.37
N ALA A 49 -12.48 3.84 -3.60
CA ALA A 49 -11.22 3.20 -3.94
C ALA A 49 -10.49 4.04 -5.00
N SER A 50 -9.16 3.99 -4.98
CA SER A 50 -8.33 4.53 -6.05
C SER A 50 -7.30 3.52 -6.50
N VAL A 51 -6.93 3.59 -7.78
CA VAL A 51 -5.79 2.86 -8.34
C VAL A 51 -4.95 3.82 -9.18
N VAL A 52 -3.66 3.61 -9.21
CA VAL A 52 -2.78 4.25 -10.19
C VAL A 52 -2.90 3.47 -11.50
N THR A 53 -3.08 4.18 -12.60
CA THR A 53 -3.17 3.62 -13.94
C THR A 53 -2.53 4.57 -14.94
N PHE A 54 -2.55 4.22 -16.22
CA PHE A 54 -1.93 5.00 -17.26
C PHE A 54 -2.93 5.26 -18.40
N VAL A 55 -2.83 6.44 -19.02
CA VAL A 55 -3.60 6.83 -20.21
C VAL A 55 -2.63 7.01 -21.37
N GLY A 56 -3.00 6.52 -22.54
CA GLY A 56 -2.06 6.51 -23.67
C GLY A 56 -0.84 5.66 -23.38
N ASN A 57 0.35 6.17 -23.69
CA ASN A 57 1.60 5.41 -23.52
C ASN A 57 2.35 5.73 -22.22
N ALA A 58 1.97 6.75 -21.46
CA ALA A 58 2.86 7.22 -20.40
C ALA A 58 2.21 8.05 -19.27
N ASP A 59 1.05 8.65 -19.45
CA ASP A 59 0.51 9.58 -18.48
C ASP A 59 -0.09 8.82 -17.28
N GLY A 60 0.58 8.91 -16.12
CA GLY A 60 0.07 8.33 -14.88
C GLY A 60 -1.10 9.13 -14.34
N ILE A 61 -2.19 8.45 -14.00
CA ILE A 61 -3.39 9.04 -13.41
C ILE A 61 -3.88 8.23 -12.20
N GLY A 62 -4.68 8.87 -11.34
CA GLY A 62 -5.47 8.20 -10.31
C GLY A 62 -6.89 7.93 -10.80
N ALA A 63 -7.32 6.68 -10.95
CA ALA A 63 -8.71 6.33 -11.23
C ALA A 63 -9.46 6.13 -9.91
N ILE A 64 -10.61 6.82 -9.76
CA ILE A 64 -11.41 6.85 -8.53
C ILE A 64 -12.71 6.10 -8.72
N TYR A 65 -12.98 5.17 -7.82
CA TYR A 65 -14.16 4.31 -7.82
C TYR A 65 -14.99 4.53 -6.56
N GLU A 66 -16.30 4.43 -6.70
CA GLU A 66 -17.28 4.54 -5.61
C GLU A 66 -18.09 3.28 -5.45
N SER A 67 -18.33 2.88 -4.21
CA SER A 67 -19.35 1.90 -3.84
C SER A 67 -20.36 2.53 -2.87
N THR A 68 -21.65 2.39 -3.18
CA THR A 68 -22.77 2.81 -2.34
C THR A 68 -23.49 1.64 -1.67
N ASN A 69 -22.97 0.41 -1.84
CA ASN A 69 -23.56 -0.83 -1.37
C ASN A 69 -22.61 -1.69 -0.51
N SER A 70 -21.78 -1.02 0.29
CA SER A 70 -20.83 -1.65 1.24
C SER A 70 -19.77 -2.53 0.55
N GLY A 71 -19.25 -2.09 -0.59
CA GLY A 71 -18.17 -2.77 -1.32
C GLY A 71 -18.62 -3.98 -2.15
N LYS A 72 -19.94 -4.16 -2.39
CA LYS A 72 -20.45 -5.23 -3.25
C LYS A 72 -20.22 -4.97 -4.73
N SER A 73 -20.21 -3.70 -5.13
CA SER A 73 -19.83 -3.27 -6.48
C SER A 73 -19.24 -1.88 -6.44
N PHE A 74 -18.42 -1.57 -7.45
CA PHE A 74 -17.78 -0.29 -7.62
C PHE A 74 -18.06 0.26 -9.03
N THR A 75 -18.16 1.60 -9.11
CA THR A 75 -18.29 2.33 -10.38
C THR A 75 -17.23 3.43 -10.40
N GLN A 76 -16.52 3.59 -11.50
CA GLN A 76 -15.59 4.70 -11.65
C GLN A 76 -16.38 6.02 -11.69
N VAL A 77 -15.97 6.99 -10.84
CA VAL A 77 -16.67 8.27 -10.66
C VAL A 77 -15.82 9.48 -11.01
N GLY A 78 -14.50 9.31 -11.10
CA GLY A 78 -13.59 10.41 -11.41
C GLY A 78 -12.18 9.92 -11.73
N THR A 79 -11.35 10.90 -12.10
CA THR A 79 -9.90 10.72 -12.33
C THR A 79 -9.14 11.88 -11.69
N VAL A 80 -7.92 11.60 -11.24
CA VAL A 80 -6.92 12.62 -10.86
C VAL A 80 -5.86 12.62 -11.95
N GLU A 81 -5.75 13.73 -12.66
CA GLU A 81 -4.78 13.94 -13.73
C GLU A 81 -3.79 15.01 -13.29
N ASP A 82 -2.54 14.64 -13.11
CA ASP A 82 -1.50 15.59 -12.73
C ASP A 82 -0.67 15.97 -13.98
N PRO A 83 -0.68 17.25 -14.39
CA PRO A 83 0.07 17.68 -15.57
C PRO A 83 1.59 17.46 -15.43
N GLU A 84 2.10 17.37 -14.19
CA GLU A 84 3.50 17.05 -13.94
C GLU A 84 3.80 15.55 -14.11
N ALA A 85 2.79 14.70 -14.26
CA ALA A 85 2.94 13.27 -14.53
C ALA A 85 2.76 12.94 -16.03
N ALA A 86 2.47 13.93 -16.86
CA ALA A 86 2.30 13.78 -18.30
C ALA A 86 3.61 13.43 -19.01
N ASP A 87 3.53 12.96 -20.25
CA ASP A 87 4.68 12.68 -21.13
C ASP A 87 5.72 11.71 -20.50
N GLY A 88 5.27 10.75 -19.70
CA GLY A 88 6.14 9.75 -19.07
C GLY A 88 6.94 10.25 -17.88
N GLN A 89 6.57 11.38 -17.29
CA GLN A 89 7.26 11.93 -16.12
C GLN A 89 7.02 11.12 -14.83
N GLY A 90 6.11 10.14 -14.87
CA GLY A 90 5.91 9.16 -13.81
C GLY A 90 4.98 9.63 -12.70
N LEU A 91 4.13 8.69 -12.28
CA LEU A 91 3.25 8.83 -11.12
C LEU A 91 3.12 7.47 -10.44
N CYS A 92 3.28 7.44 -9.11
CA CYS A 92 3.11 6.20 -8.37
C CYS A 92 2.61 6.44 -6.93
N CYS A 93 2.31 5.34 -6.29
CA CYS A 93 2.28 5.22 -4.83
C CYS A 93 1.26 6.15 -4.17
N ALA A 94 0.06 6.28 -4.78
CA ALA A 94 -0.94 7.22 -4.33
C ALA A 94 -1.59 6.82 -3.01
N THR A 95 -2.04 7.80 -2.22
CA THR A 95 -2.93 7.63 -1.08
C THR A 95 -4.26 8.35 -1.30
N LEU A 96 -5.29 7.91 -0.56
CA LEU A 96 -6.62 8.52 -0.54
C LEU A 96 -7.03 8.73 0.92
N PHE A 97 -7.45 9.96 1.27
CA PHE A 97 -7.75 10.33 2.64
C PHE A 97 -8.95 11.28 2.71
N GLU A 98 -9.87 11.07 3.65
CA GLU A 98 -10.94 12.01 3.98
C GLU A 98 -10.58 12.80 5.24
N LEU A 99 -10.69 14.11 5.22
CA LEU A 99 -10.47 14.94 6.40
C LEU A 99 -11.59 14.68 7.43
N PRO A 100 -11.28 14.11 8.61
CA PRO A 100 -12.30 13.84 9.63
C PRO A 100 -12.74 15.10 10.37
N LYS A 101 -12.04 16.22 10.16
CA LYS A 101 -12.29 17.54 10.73
C LYS A 101 -11.74 18.63 9.82
N PRO A 102 -12.13 19.90 9.98
CA PRO A 102 -11.57 20.98 9.19
C PRO A 102 -10.04 21.12 9.35
N VAL A 103 -9.35 21.43 8.26
CA VAL A 103 -7.93 21.79 8.21
C VAL A 103 -7.79 23.06 7.36
N GLY A 104 -7.41 24.17 8.00
CA GLY A 104 -7.42 25.48 7.36
C GLY A 104 -8.79 25.84 6.77
N ALA A 105 -8.83 26.18 5.50
CA ALA A 105 -10.08 26.47 4.77
C ALA A 105 -10.81 25.22 4.25
N MET A 106 -10.25 24.02 4.42
CA MET A 106 -10.87 22.79 3.98
C MET A 106 -11.83 22.26 5.05
N PRO A 107 -13.14 22.07 4.76
CA PRO A 107 -14.08 21.49 5.71
C PRO A 107 -13.82 20.00 5.95
N ALA A 108 -14.39 19.45 7.02
CA ALA A 108 -14.49 17.99 7.19
C ALA A 108 -15.19 17.37 5.98
N GLY A 109 -14.78 16.17 5.58
CA GLY A 109 -15.28 15.51 4.38
C GLY A 109 -14.56 15.88 3.08
N THR A 110 -13.66 16.88 3.10
CA THR A 110 -12.76 17.12 1.95
C THR A 110 -11.90 15.90 1.74
N LEU A 111 -11.84 15.41 0.51
CA LEU A 111 -10.95 14.33 0.12
C LEU A 111 -9.60 14.88 -0.29
N LEU A 112 -8.55 14.19 0.11
CA LEU A 112 -7.19 14.39 -0.36
C LEU A 112 -6.75 13.13 -1.11
N TRP A 113 -6.14 13.33 -2.27
CA TRP A 113 -5.40 12.31 -3.00
C TRP A 113 -3.99 12.84 -3.21
N ALA A 114 -2.99 12.04 -2.88
CA ALA A 114 -1.60 12.44 -3.06
C ALA A 114 -0.82 11.30 -3.70
N ALA A 115 0.16 11.66 -4.54
CA ALA A 115 1.02 10.72 -5.22
C ALA A 115 2.45 11.22 -5.31
N SER A 116 3.38 10.30 -5.50
CA SER A 116 4.75 10.59 -5.92
C SER A 116 4.76 10.91 -7.41
N VAL A 117 5.16 12.11 -7.78
CA VAL A 117 5.17 12.59 -9.17
C VAL A 117 6.56 13.07 -9.55
N GLY A 118 7.06 12.66 -10.68
CA GLY A 118 8.36 12.99 -11.24
C GLY A 118 9.13 11.77 -11.69
N ALA A 119 10.07 11.96 -12.60
CA ALA A 119 10.99 10.95 -13.12
C ALA A 119 12.45 11.27 -12.73
N SER A 120 13.37 10.40 -13.08
CA SER A 120 14.79 10.49 -12.71
C SER A 120 15.54 11.71 -13.27
N ASP A 121 14.95 12.45 -14.20
CA ASP A 121 15.53 13.64 -14.80
C ASP A 121 15.24 14.95 -14.08
N ARG A 122 14.31 14.90 -13.06
CA ARG A 122 13.95 16.07 -12.26
C ARG A 122 13.59 15.66 -10.82
N PRO A 123 13.66 16.59 -9.84
CA PRO A 123 13.23 16.33 -8.48
C PRO A 123 11.77 15.89 -8.41
N MET A 124 11.50 14.80 -7.69
CA MET A 124 10.15 14.33 -7.42
C MET A 124 9.43 15.22 -6.42
N SER A 125 8.11 15.25 -6.49
CA SER A 125 7.25 15.92 -5.53
C SER A 125 6.10 15.00 -5.08
N LEU A 126 5.72 15.14 -3.81
CA LEU A 126 4.52 14.49 -3.27
C LEU A 126 3.37 15.47 -3.45
N ARG A 127 2.64 15.31 -4.56
CA ARG A 127 1.63 16.26 -5.04
C ARG A 127 0.25 15.90 -4.51
N ILE A 128 -0.45 16.89 -3.97
CA ILE A 128 -1.74 16.74 -3.29
C ILE A 128 -2.84 17.36 -4.12
N TRP A 129 -3.90 16.61 -4.35
CA TRP A 129 -5.14 17.01 -5.01
C TRP A 129 -6.28 16.91 -4.02
N LYS A 130 -7.25 17.82 -4.10
CA LYS A 130 -8.45 17.83 -3.25
C LYS A 130 -9.73 17.72 -4.06
N SER A 131 -10.74 17.08 -3.45
CA SER A 131 -12.11 16.98 -3.97
C SER A 131 -13.12 17.32 -2.87
N ASN A 132 -14.18 18.04 -3.22
CA ASN A 132 -15.31 18.35 -2.34
C ASN A 132 -16.63 17.72 -2.83
N ASP A 133 -16.59 16.88 -3.86
CA ASP A 133 -17.74 16.27 -4.52
C ASP A 133 -17.67 14.74 -4.57
N VAL A 134 -17.09 14.15 -3.51
CA VAL A 134 -16.95 12.71 -3.35
C VAL A 134 -16.12 12.08 -4.49
N GLY A 135 -15.01 12.75 -4.85
CA GLY A 135 -14.04 12.23 -5.80
C GLY A 135 -14.39 12.34 -7.28
N ARG A 136 -15.40 13.15 -7.64
CA ARG A 136 -15.81 13.33 -9.04
C ARG A 136 -14.92 14.31 -9.78
N THR A 137 -14.58 15.41 -9.10
CA THR A 137 -13.65 16.41 -9.62
C THR A 137 -12.54 16.69 -8.63
N TRP A 138 -11.36 16.99 -9.14
CA TRP A 138 -10.16 17.22 -8.36
C TRP A 138 -9.47 18.51 -8.78
N SER A 139 -8.92 19.21 -7.81
CA SER A 139 -8.09 20.39 -8.02
C SER A 139 -6.79 20.28 -7.26
N TYR A 140 -5.70 20.70 -7.88
CA TYR A 140 -4.39 20.72 -7.22
C TYR A 140 -4.45 21.60 -5.95
N LEU A 141 -3.82 21.12 -4.88
CA LEU A 141 -3.77 21.83 -3.60
C LEU A 141 -2.36 22.32 -3.28
N SER A 142 -1.40 21.43 -3.15
CA SER A 142 -0.03 21.73 -2.75
C SER A 142 0.90 20.52 -2.94
N ASN A 143 2.18 20.68 -2.58
CA ASN A 143 3.11 19.56 -2.37
C ASN A 143 3.40 19.45 -0.86
N CYS A 144 3.28 18.24 -0.26
CA CYS A 144 3.76 18.10 1.13
C CYS A 144 5.29 18.00 1.21
N ALA A 145 5.94 17.51 0.17
CA ALA A 145 7.41 17.50 0.06
C ALA A 145 7.85 17.60 -1.39
N THR A 146 9.02 18.17 -1.62
CA THR A 146 9.71 18.19 -2.91
C THR A 146 11.15 17.74 -2.68
N ALA A 147 11.65 16.83 -3.50
CA ALA A 147 12.99 16.28 -3.41
C ALA A 147 14.03 17.40 -3.59
N SER A 148 15.12 17.33 -2.84
CA SER A 148 16.25 18.26 -2.96
C SER A 148 17.22 17.91 -4.09
N ASN A 149 17.07 16.72 -4.68
CA ASN A 149 17.86 16.20 -5.79
C ASN A 149 16.99 15.27 -6.66
N THR A 150 17.57 14.49 -7.57
CA THR A 150 16.86 13.56 -8.44
C THR A 150 16.59 12.19 -7.83
N SER A 151 16.85 12.01 -6.52
CA SER A 151 16.43 10.81 -5.78
C SER A 151 14.94 10.87 -5.45
N GLY A 152 14.38 9.70 -5.07
CA GLY A 152 12.93 9.54 -4.91
C GLY A 152 12.36 10.10 -3.61
N LEU A 153 11.10 10.54 -3.70
CA LEU A 153 10.18 10.70 -2.58
C LEU A 153 8.98 9.80 -2.86
N TRP A 154 8.63 8.90 -1.92
CA TRP A 154 7.71 7.82 -2.18
C TRP A 154 6.59 7.72 -1.14
N GLU A 155 5.43 7.19 -1.56
CA GLU A 155 4.42 6.59 -0.70
C GLU A 155 3.82 7.58 0.31
N PRO A 156 3.29 8.74 -0.14
CA PRO A 156 2.64 9.67 0.77
C PRO A 156 1.47 8.99 1.49
N GLU A 157 1.36 9.21 2.80
CA GLU A 157 0.27 8.73 3.65
C GLU A 157 -0.16 9.86 4.58
N PHE A 158 -1.46 10.01 4.85
CA PHE A 158 -1.98 11.06 5.70
C PHE A 158 -2.50 10.55 7.04
N SER A 159 -2.33 11.38 8.06
CA SER A 159 -3.01 11.23 9.34
C SER A 159 -3.36 12.61 9.93
N ILE A 160 -4.28 12.63 10.90
CA ILE A 160 -4.50 13.81 11.75
C ILE A 160 -3.90 13.51 13.12
N ALA A 161 -2.91 14.28 13.52
CA ALA A 161 -2.28 14.17 14.83
C ALA A 161 -3.22 14.60 15.96
N LYS A 162 -2.86 14.33 17.23
CA LYS A 162 -3.68 14.60 18.40
C LYS A 162 -4.00 16.07 18.56
N ASP A 163 -3.09 16.96 18.24
CA ASP A 163 -3.26 18.41 18.26
C ASP A 163 -4.10 18.94 17.08
N GLY A 164 -4.37 18.07 16.11
CA GLY A 164 -5.22 18.33 14.98
C GLY A 164 -4.55 18.74 13.71
N GLN A 165 -3.27 18.76 13.65
CA GLN A 165 -2.50 19.02 12.43
C GLN A 165 -2.64 17.87 11.43
N LEU A 166 -2.68 18.22 10.14
CA LEU A 166 -2.56 17.24 9.06
C LEU A 166 -1.09 16.85 8.90
N VAL A 167 -0.81 15.56 8.94
CA VAL A 167 0.53 15.00 8.79
C VAL A 167 0.63 14.26 7.47
N CYS A 168 1.69 14.50 6.71
CA CYS A 168 2.09 13.73 5.56
C CYS A 168 3.32 12.90 5.94
N HIS A 169 3.19 11.57 5.89
CA HIS A 169 4.27 10.61 6.08
C HIS A 169 4.75 10.13 4.72
N TYR A 170 6.05 9.89 4.56
CA TYR A 170 6.61 9.46 3.27
C TYR A 170 8.00 8.82 3.42
N ALA A 171 8.45 8.14 2.39
CA ALA A 171 9.81 7.64 2.27
C ALA A 171 10.67 8.63 1.47
N ASP A 172 11.92 8.86 1.91
CA ASP A 172 12.86 9.85 1.40
C ASP A 172 14.20 9.20 1.08
N GLU A 173 14.64 9.29 -0.17
CA GLU A 173 15.93 8.84 -0.67
C GLU A 173 16.92 10.00 -0.94
N THR A 174 16.56 11.23 -0.60
CA THR A 174 17.36 12.41 -0.95
C THR A 174 18.55 12.65 -0.02
N ASP A 175 18.57 12.03 1.16
CA ASP A 175 19.64 12.17 2.16
C ASP A 175 20.77 11.18 1.89
N PRO A 176 22.00 11.63 1.56
CA PRO A 176 23.12 10.73 1.28
C PRO A 176 23.57 9.89 2.47
N ALA A 177 23.15 10.23 3.71
CA ALA A 177 23.44 9.44 4.91
C ALA A 177 22.53 8.20 5.04
N HIS A 178 21.48 8.11 4.23
CA HIS A 178 20.48 7.03 4.26
C HIS A 178 20.12 6.61 2.83
N SER A 179 20.15 5.31 2.53
CA SER A 179 19.60 4.82 1.26
C SER A 179 18.12 5.14 1.13
N GLN A 180 17.39 5.07 2.24
CA GLN A 180 16.01 5.52 2.40
C GLN A 180 15.68 5.68 3.88
N LYS A 181 14.85 6.65 4.22
CA LYS A 181 14.31 6.86 5.58
C LYS A 181 12.84 7.24 5.51
N LEU A 182 12.08 7.01 6.58
CA LEU A 182 10.72 7.51 6.70
C LEU A 182 10.75 8.89 7.37
N MET A 183 9.99 9.79 6.78
CA MET A 183 9.86 11.18 7.18
C MET A 183 8.41 11.54 7.47
N GLN A 184 8.19 12.63 8.16
CA GLN A 184 6.91 13.31 8.31
C GLN A 184 7.08 14.82 8.22
N VAL A 185 6.06 15.46 7.67
CA VAL A 185 5.84 16.92 7.72
C VAL A 185 4.41 17.18 8.17
N TRP A 186 4.11 18.37 8.66
CA TRP A 186 2.75 18.71 9.08
C TRP A 186 2.30 20.06 8.54
N SER A 187 1.00 20.24 8.51
CA SER A 187 0.35 21.46 8.05
C SER A 187 -0.90 21.76 8.85
N SER A 188 -1.14 23.04 9.13
CA SER A 188 -2.39 23.54 9.72
C SER A 188 -3.43 23.92 8.69
N ASP A 189 -3.05 24.05 7.42
CA ASP A 189 -3.90 24.53 6.34
C ASP A 189 -3.93 23.61 5.10
N GLY A 190 -3.07 22.58 5.07
CA GLY A 190 -2.89 21.66 3.95
C GLY A 190 -2.11 22.26 2.77
N VAL A 191 -1.62 23.50 2.89
CA VAL A 191 -0.90 24.23 1.84
C VAL A 191 0.54 24.51 2.23
N THR A 192 0.74 24.99 3.47
CA THR A 192 2.06 25.30 4.02
C THR A 192 2.52 24.13 4.89
N TRP A 193 3.66 23.57 4.59
CA TRP A 193 4.21 22.40 5.27
C TRP A 193 5.50 22.77 6.03
N THR A 194 5.68 22.15 7.20
CA THR A 194 6.84 22.41 8.08
C THR A 194 8.07 21.61 7.68
N ASP A 195 9.16 21.88 8.38
CA ASP A 195 10.43 21.17 8.19
C ASP A 195 10.28 19.65 8.39
N PRO A 196 10.90 18.83 7.54
CA PRO A 196 10.84 17.40 7.62
C PRO A 196 11.46 16.84 8.89
N THR A 197 10.79 15.88 9.54
CA THR A 197 11.27 15.18 10.73
C THR A 197 11.33 13.68 10.48
N PRO A 198 12.48 12.99 10.74
CA PRO A 198 12.58 11.56 10.53
C PRO A 198 11.76 10.77 11.56
N THR A 199 11.05 9.76 11.09
CA THR A 199 10.29 8.81 11.93
C THR A 199 10.96 7.45 12.02
N VAL A 200 11.56 6.96 10.93
CA VAL A 200 12.40 5.75 10.89
C VAL A 200 13.62 6.05 10.03
N ALA A 201 14.80 6.08 10.64
CA ALA A 201 16.07 6.36 9.98
C ALA A 201 17.16 5.47 10.58
N SER A 202 17.50 4.38 9.89
CA SER A 202 18.50 3.43 10.35
C SER A 202 19.90 4.07 10.36
N THR A 203 20.73 3.68 11.33
CA THR A 203 22.17 4.05 11.34
C THR A 203 22.99 3.28 10.29
N THR A 204 22.44 2.23 9.70
CA THR A 204 23.04 1.49 8.58
C THR A 204 22.56 2.10 7.27
N VAL A 205 23.47 2.68 6.50
CA VAL A 205 23.16 3.44 5.27
C VAL A 205 22.35 2.61 4.26
N GLY A 206 22.64 1.32 4.11
CA GLY A 206 21.97 0.44 3.16
C GLY A 206 20.52 0.06 3.53
N HIS A 207 20.10 0.32 4.77
CA HIS A 207 18.72 0.02 5.18
C HIS A 207 17.74 1.00 4.53
N ARG A 208 16.58 0.48 4.13
CA ARG A 208 15.56 1.20 3.38
C ARG A 208 14.18 1.02 4.02
N PRO A 209 13.87 1.73 5.13
CA PRO A 209 12.51 1.76 5.64
C PRO A 209 11.58 2.48 4.65
N GLY A 210 10.44 1.84 4.29
CA GLY A 210 9.50 2.32 3.28
C GLY A 210 8.07 1.92 3.59
N MET A 211 7.12 2.32 2.73
CA MET A 211 5.71 1.94 2.75
C MET A 211 4.98 2.30 4.06
N PRO A 212 5.06 3.54 4.55
CA PRO A 212 4.40 3.92 5.79
C PRO A 212 2.88 3.89 5.66
N VAL A 213 2.19 3.23 6.58
CA VAL A 213 0.73 3.27 6.73
C VAL A 213 0.41 3.63 8.16
N VAL A 214 -0.26 4.75 8.40
CA VAL A 214 -0.56 5.27 9.74
C VAL A 214 -2.05 5.20 10.03
N ARG A 215 -2.41 4.63 11.18
CA ARG A 215 -3.81 4.54 11.63
C ARG A 215 -3.95 5.00 13.07
N LYS A 216 -4.98 5.81 13.33
CA LYS A 216 -5.40 6.15 14.69
C LYS A 216 -6.18 4.98 15.29
N LEU A 217 -5.81 4.57 16.50
CA LEU A 217 -6.48 3.52 17.23
C LEU A 217 -7.70 4.07 18.01
N PRO A 218 -8.69 3.25 18.35
CA PRO A 218 -9.83 3.67 19.20
C PRO A 218 -9.39 4.19 20.58
N THR A 219 -8.20 3.81 21.05
CA THR A 219 -7.58 4.33 22.28
C THR A 219 -7.12 5.80 22.17
N GLY A 220 -7.11 6.36 20.96
CA GLY A 220 -6.59 7.70 20.68
C GLY A 220 -5.07 7.74 20.39
N THR A 221 -4.35 6.62 20.51
CA THR A 221 -2.96 6.46 20.08
C THR A 221 -2.88 6.15 18.59
N TYR A 222 -1.66 6.08 18.05
CA TYR A 222 -1.42 5.85 16.63
C TYR A 222 -0.52 4.63 16.43
N LEU A 223 -0.75 3.91 15.34
CA LEU A 223 0.08 2.80 14.91
C LEU A 223 0.55 3.06 13.48
N MET A 224 1.85 2.94 13.25
CA MET A 224 2.47 2.95 11.94
C MET A 224 2.91 1.53 11.59
N SER A 225 2.58 1.05 10.39
CA SER A 225 3.17 -0.14 9.76
C SER A 225 4.08 0.31 8.62
N TYR A 226 5.19 -0.38 8.42
CA TYR A 226 6.19 -0.10 7.38
C TYR A 226 7.06 -1.33 7.15
N GLU A 227 7.86 -1.32 6.11
CA GLU A 227 8.90 -2.32 5.87
C GLU A 227 10.29 -1.76 6.11
N ILE A 228 11.29 -2.63 6.29
CA ILE A 228 12.71 -2.25 6.23
C ILE A 228 13.42 -3.20 5.28
N CYS A 229 13.76 -2.72 4.10
CA CYS A 229 14.57 -3.45 3.13
C CYS A 229 16.06 -3.14 3.31
N GLY A 230 16.92 -3.91 2.64
CA GLY A 230 18.36 -3.74 2.69
C GLY A 230 19.03 -4.22 3.98
N VAL A 231 18.26 -4.89 4.87
CA VAL A 231 18.83 -5.50 6.09
C VAL A 231 19.54 -6.81 5.79
N GLY A 232 19.24 -7.41 4.64
CA GLY A 232 19.74 -8.71 4.22
C GLY A 232 19.22 -9.89 5.06
N GLY A 233 19.39 -11.10 4.53
CA GLY A 233 19.02 -12.32 5.24
C GLY A 233 17.51 -12.50 5.43
N GLN A 234 17.15 -13.19 6.51
CA GLN A 234 15.81 -13.69 6.79
C GLN A 234 14.72 -12.60 6.82
N TYR A 235 15.00 -11.44 7.40
CA TYR A 235 14.01 -10.37 7.61
C TYR A 235 14.15 -9.20 6.64
N ASP A 236 14.77 -9.42 5.48
CA ASP A 236 14.84 -8.39 4.46
C ASP A 236 13.45 -8.00 3.98
N CYS A 237 13.16 -6.70 3.93
CA CYS A 237 11.84 -6.12 3.66
C CYS A 237 10.71 -6.62 4.59
N ALA A 238 11.02 -7.14 5.78
CA ALA A 238 10.00 -7.57 6.71
C ALA A 238 9.14 -6.39 7.22
N ALA A 239 7.88 -6.68 7.56
CA ALA A 239 6.94 -5.72 8.10
C ALA A 239 7.21 -5.43 9.58
N TYR A 240 7.29 -4.15 9.93
CA TYR A 240 7.45 -3.64 11.29
C TYR A 240 6.31 -2.73 11.68
N THR A 241 6.16 -2.51 12.99
CA THR A 241 5.23 -1.52 13.54
C THR A 241 5.89 -0.66 14.59
N ARG A 242 5.38 0.58 14.76
CA ARG A 242 5.67 1.44 15.90
C ARG A 242 4.40 2.20 16.32
N GLN A 243 4.39 2.62 17.58
CA GLN A 243 3.29 3.36 18.18
C GLN A 243 3.68 4.79 18.52
N SER A 244 2.70 5.67 18.48
CA SER A 244 2.80 7.04 18.95
C SER A 244 1.60 7.40 19.83
N ALA A 245 1.83 8.16 20.89
CA ALA A 245 0.75 8.64 21.76
C ALA A 245 0.02 9.85 21.17
N ASP A 246 0.63 10.55 20.23
CA ASP A 246 0.18 11.84 19.71
C ASP A 246 0.17 11.95 18.18
N GLY A 247 0.74 10.99 17.47
CA GLY A 247 0.90 11.01 16.00
C GLY A 247 2.15 11.77 15.52
N TRP A 248 2.97 12.29 16.45
CA TRP A 248 4.20 13.04 16.21
C TRP A 248 5.44 12.28 16.65
N ASN A 249 5.42 11.83 17.90
CA ASN A 249 6.56 11.19 18.54
C ASN A 249 6.48 9.67 18.32
N TRP A 250 7.36 9.17 17.48
CA TRP A 250 7.45 7.76 17.15
C TRP A 250 8.60 7.03 17.88
N GLY A 251 9.22 7.70 18.88
CA GLY A 251 10.41 7.21 19.56
C GLY A 251 11.70 7.47 18.77
N SER A 252 12.82 6.78 19.10
CA SER A 252 14.07 6.95 18.38
C SER A 252 13.94 6.54 16.92
N PRO A 253 14.27 7.42 15.94
CA PRO A 253 14.23 7.06 14.52
C PRO A 253 15.16 5.89 14.17
N SER A 254 16.27 5.71 14.89
CA SER A 254 17.22 4.62 14.65
C SER A 254 16.75 3.25 15.12
N ALA A 255 15.72 3.18 15.99
CA ALA A 255 15.14 1.91 16.40
C ALA A 255 14.30 1.30 15.27
N PRO A 256 14.41 -0.01 14.96
CA PRO A 256 13.67 -0.62 13.85
C PRO A 256 12.17 -0.81 14.13
N GLY A 257 11.70 -0.61 15.36
CA GLY A 257 10.34 -0.92 15.76
C GLY A 257 10.13 -2.39 16.13
N VAL A 258 8.89 -2.85 16.04
CA VAL A 258 8.50 -4.22 16.41
C VAL A 258 8.19 -5.02 15.15
N LEU A 259 8.90 -6.13 14.95
CA LEU A 259 8.66 -7.05 13.85
C LEU A 259 7.24 -7.64 13.96
N THR A 260 6.46 -7.55 12.88
CA THR A 260 5.10 -8.10 12.80
C THR A 260 5.17 -9.58 12.45
N ARG A 261 4.91 -10.45 13.43
CA ARG A 261 4.96 -11.92 13.24
C ARG A 261 3.90 -12.64 14.07
N THR A 262 3.45 -13.77 13.57
CA THR A 262 2.56 -14.69 14.28
C THR A 262 3.28 -15.45 15.40
N ALA A 263 2.52 -16.15 16.25
CA ALA A 263 3.09 -16.96 17.34
C ALA A 263 3.97 -18.12 16.82
N ASP A 264 3.65 -18.68 15.64
CA ASP A 264 4.45 -19.69 14.95
C ASP A 264 5.57 -19.10 14.09
N GLY A 265 5.81 -17.77 14.20
CA GLY A 265 6.94 -17.07 13.62
C GLY A 265 6.80 -16.63 12.17
N LYS A 266 5.64 -16.86 11.52
CA LYS A 266 5.40 -16.36 10.16
C LYS A 266 5.36 -14.84 10.14
N TYR A 267 5.83 -14.23 9.05
CA TYR A 267 5.87 -12.78 8.86
C TYR A 267 5.61 -12.42 7.39
N PHE A 268 5.25 -11.17 7.14
CA PHE A 268 5.15 -10.63 5.79
C PHE A 268 6.41 -9.86 5.40
N THR A 269 6.74 -9.94 4.11
CA THR A 269 7.71 -9.06 3.46
C THR A 269 7.05 -8.27 2.35
N HIS A 270 7.62 -7.10 2.06
CA HIS A 270 7.23 -6.12 1.04
C HIS A 270 5.84 -5.52 1.24
N ALA A 271 5.78 -4.21 1.09
CA ALA A 271 4.60 -3.38 0.94
C ALA A 271 3.46 -3.65 1.93
N PRO A 272 3.71 -3.71 3.26
CA PRO A 272 2.69 -4.02 4.24
C PRO A 272 1.62 -2.92 4.30
N THR A 273 0.36 -3.32 4.47
CA THR A 273 -0.74 -2.42 4.79
C THR A 273 -1.38 -2.78 6.12
N LEU A 274 -1.98 -1.77 6.76
CA LEU A 274 -2.59 -1.87 8.08
C LEU A 274 -4.02 -1.34 8.05
N ALA A 275 -4.95 -2.11 8.61
CA ALA A 275 -6.28 -1.62 8.95
C ALA A 275 -6.56 -1.78 10.44
N VAL A 276 -7.39 -0.87 10.97
CA VAL A 276 -7.88 -0.90 12.35
C VAL A 276 -9.39 -1.06 12.32
N ALA A 277 -9.88 -2.12 12.95
CA ALA A 277 -11.30 -2.34 13.09
C ALA A 277 -11.91 -1.42 14.15
N PRO A 278 -13.20 -1.05 14.07
CA PRO A 278 -13.88 -0.26 15.11
C PRO A 278 -13.81 -0.87 16.51
N ASN A 279 -13.76 -2.20 16.63
CA ASN A 279 -13.56 -2.91 17.89
C ASN A 279 -12.11 -2.93 18.41
N GLY A 280 -11.17 -2.29 17.68
CA GLY A 280 -9.76 -2.21 18.03
C GLY A 280 -8.90 -3.36 17.53
N ASN A 281 -9.46 -4.34 16.80
CA ASN A 281 -8.65 -5.37 16.15
C ASN A 281 -7.79 -4.74 15.06
N LEU A 282 -6.56 -5.23 14.93
CA LEU A 282 -5.61 -4.83 13.91
C LEU A 282 -5.55 -5.90 12.82
N LEU A 283 -5.53 -5.49 11.57
CA LEU A 283 -5.33 -6.38 10.43
C LEU A 283 -4.11 -5.91 9.62
N VAL A 284 -3.29 -6.84 9.20
CA VAL A 284 -2.10 -6.56 8.37
C VAL A 284 -2.03 -7.57 7.22
N VAL A 285 -1.66 -7.09 6.06
CA VAL A 285 -1.24 -7.90 4.93
C VAL A 285 0.05 -7.31 4.35
N GLY A 286 0.91 -8.16 3.85
CA GLY A 286 2.07 -7.80 3.06
C GLY A 286 2.11 -8.63 1.79
N GLN A 287 3.00 -8.33 0.90
CA GLN A 287 3.04 -8.95 -0.43
C GLN A 287 3.32 -10.45 -0.37
N ILE A 288 4.33 -10.86 0.40
CA ILE A 288 4.81 -12.23 0.46
C ILE A 288 4.76 -12.74 1.90
N LEU A 289 4.08 -13.87 2.13
CA LEU A 289 4.07 -14.54 3.42
C LEU A 289 5.29 -15.47 3.54
N GLN A 290 6.06 -15.31 4.60
CA GLN A 290 7.27 -16.07 4.90
C GLN A 290 7.10 -16.98 6.12
N ASN A 291 7.78 -18.12 6.08
CA ASN A 291 8.02 -18.97 7.24
C ASN A 291 9.15 -18.41 8.13
N PRO A 292 9.30 -18.91 9.38
CA PRO A 292 10.38 -18.49 10.27
C PRO A 292 11.79 -18.66 9.71
N ASP A 293 11.99 -19.53 8.74
CA ASP A 293 13.28 -19.79 8.06
C ASP A 293 13.52 -18.90 6.83
N GLY A 294 12.57 -18.02 6.49
CA GLY A 294 12.65 -17.14 5.32
C GLY A 294 12.19 -17.78 4.01
N SER A 295 11.70 -19.02 4.03
CA SER A 295 11.07 -19.62 2.87
C SER A 295 9.63 -19.11 2.69
N VAL A 296 9.12 -19.11 1.44
CA VAL A 296 7.73 -18.73 1.18
C VAL A 296 6.79 -19.71 1.87
N ALA A 297 5.86 -19.19 2.67
CA ALA A 297 4.95 -19.98 3.47
C ALA A 297 3.76 -20.51 2.66
N ALA A 298 3.22 -21.65 3.07
CA ALA A 298 1.90 -22.10 2.59
C ALA A 298 0.85 -21.02 2.94
N GLY A 299 -0.03 -20.70 1.97
CA GLY A 299 -1.01 -19.62 2.11
C GLY A 299 -0.50 -18.25 1.69
N ASN A 300 0.70 -18.16 1.09
CA ASN A 300 1.19 -16.94 0.44
C ASN A 300 0.15 -16.39 -0.56
N GLY A 301 -0.16 -15.07 -0.49
CA GLY A 301 -1.20 -14.40 -1.28
C GLY A 301 -2.65 -14.78 -0.89
N ARG A 302 -2.85 -15.57 0.18
CA ARG A 302 -4.18 -16.03 0.63
C ARG A 302 -4.41 -15.84 2.13
N THR A 303 -3.55 -15.04 2.77
CA THR A 303 -3.51 -14.92 4.24
C THR A 303 -3.44 -13.47 4.66
N LEU A 304 -4.22 -13.10 5.67
CA LEU A 304 -4.08 -11.87 6.45
C LEU A 304 -3.62 -12.22 7.87
N PHE A 305 -2.97 -11.28 8.53
CA PHE A 305 -2.78 -11.33 9.99
C PHE A 305 -3.85 -10.51 10.68
N VAL A 306 -4.36 -11.04 11.82
CA VAL A 306 -5.24 -10.31 12.72
C VAL A 306 -4.75 -10.40 14.14
N LYS A 307 -4.88 -9.30 14.89
CA LYS A 307 -4.51 -9.20 16.30
C LYS A 307 -5.60 -8.49 17.08
N SER A 308 -6.04 -9.08 18.19
CA SER A 308 -7.02 -8.48 19.09
C SER A 308 -6.34 -7.99 20.36
N GLY A 309 -6.53 -6.71 20.69
CA GLY A 309 -5.95 -6.11 21.90
C GLY A 309 -4.44 -6.35 22.03
N ASN A 310 -4.01 -6.80 23.20
CA ASN A 310 -2.61 -7.13 23.49
C ASN A 310 -2.23 -8.57 23.10
N GLY A 311 -3.09 -9.30 22.38
CA GLY A 311 -2.85 -10.67 21.93
C GLY A 311 -1.70 -10.78 20.91
N THR A 312 -1.50 -12.00 20.42
CA THR A 312 -0.54 -12.29 19.34
C THR A 312 -1.21 -12.21 17.98
N TRP A 313 -0.41 -11.98 16.94
CA TRP A 313 -0.87 -12.08 15.57
C TRP A 313 -1.23 -13.53 15.23
N ARG A 314 -2.34 -13.74 14.56
CA ARG A 314 -2.80 -15.01 14.01
C ARG A 314 -3.21 -14.87 12.57
N THR A 315 -3.25 -15.94 11.82
CA THR A 315 -3.64 -15.95 10.41
C THR A 315 -5.15 -16.10 10.24
N ILE A 316 -5.70 -15.43 9.22
CA ILE A 316 -7.04 -15.64 8.69
C ILE A 316 -6.99 -15.67 7.16
N PRO A 317 -7.97 -16.26 6.47
CA PRO A 317 -8.02 -16.20 5.00
C PRO A 317 -8.14 -14.78 4.48
N ALA A 318 -7.36 -14.43 3.46
CA ALA A 318 -7.50 -13.20 2.70
C ALA A 318 -8.77 -13.24 1.84
N PRO A 319 -9.54 -12.16 1.72
CA PRO A 319 -10.69 -12.07 0.83
C PRO A 319 -10.35 -12.24 -0.65
N VAL A 320 -9.26 -11.64 -1.09
CA VAL A 320 -8.72 -11.82 -2.45
C VAL A 320 -7.58 -12.82 -2.37
N ALA A 321 -7.62 -13.87 -3.19
CA ALA A 321 -6.52 -14.82 -3.28
C ALA A 321 -5.68 -14.48 -4.51
N VAL A 322 -4.45 -14.01 -4.28
CA VAL A 322 -3.43 -13.78 -5.32
C VAL A 322 -2.56 -15.03 -5.43
N THR A 323 -2.35 -15.51 -6.65
CA THR A 323 -1.62 -16.75 -6.85
C THR A 323 -0.11 -16.53 -6.86
N ASN A 324 0.59 -17.10 -5.85
CA ASN A 324 2.05 -17.08 -5.75
C ASN A 324 2.68 -15.68 -5.94
N PRO A 325 2.27 -14.68 -5.14
CA PRO A 325 2.87 -13.35 -5.24
C PRO A 325 4.37 -13.41 -4.94
N TYR A 326 5.10 -12.58 -5.63
CA TYR A 326 6.56 -12.46 -5.57
C TYR A 326 6.95 -10.98 -5.58
N ASN A 327 8.19 -10.66 -5.25
CA ASN A 327 8.67 -9.28 -5.22
C ASN A 327 8.56 -8.62 -6.60
N ASN A 328 7.50 -7.86 -6.80
CA ASN A 328 7.15 -7.12 -8.01
C ASN A 328 6.08 -6.08 -7.64
N TYR A 329 5.96 -5.01 -8.43
CA TYR A 329 5.00 -3.92 -8.19
C TYR A 329 3.52 -4.31 -8.42
N CYS A 330 3.22 -5.53 -8.88
CA CYS A 330 1.85 -5.96 -9.19
C CYS A 330 1.29 -6.99 -8.19
N PRO A 331 1.75 -8.25 -8.12
CA PRO A 331 0.99 -9.27 -7.43
C PRO A 331 0.98 -9.00 -5.92
N ASN A 332 -0.20 -8.71 -5.38
CA ASN A 332 -0.43 -8.43 -3.95
C ASN A 332 0.37 -7.24 -3.37
N TYR A 333 0.84 -6.32 -4.23
CA TYR A 333 1.67 -5.21 -3.80
C TYR A 333 0.82 -4.10 -3.17
N SER A 334 1.06 -3.80 -1.88
CA SER A 334 0.37 -2.76 -1.13
C SER A 334 -1.16 -2.89 -1.12
N SER A 335 -1.67 -4.11 -0.92
CA SER A 335 -3.10 -4.44 -0.90
C SER A 335 -3.79 -3.81 0.30
N PRO A 336 -4.73 -2.84 0.13
CA PRO A 336 -5.38 -2.18 1.25
C PRO A 336 -6.51 -3.02 1.82
N LEU A 337 -6.76 -2.83 3.12
CA LEU A 337 -7.82 -3.46 3.88
C LEU A 337 -8.78 -2.41 4.44
N LEU A 338 -10.09 -2.66 4.35
CA LEU A 338 -11.12 -1.83 4.97
C LEU A 338 -12.06 -2.71 5.80
N VAL A 339 -12.07 -2.50 7.12
CA VAL A 339 -12.94 -3.26 8.02
C VAL A 339 -14.31 -2.59 8.11
N SER A 340 -15.39 -3.40 8.04
CA SER A 340 -16.77 -2.92 8.15
C SER A 340 -17.06 -2.27 9.51
N PRO A 341 -18.03 -1.33 9.59
CA PRO A 341 -18.40 -0.65 10.85
C PRO A 341 -18.78 -1.58 11.99
N ASP A 342 -19.32 -2.77 11.71
CA ASP A 342 -19.65 -3.80 12.68
C ASP A 342 -18.46 -4.71 13.06
N SER A 343 -17.28 -4.46 12.50
CA SER A 343 -16.02 -5.22 12.69
C SER A 343 -16.08 -6.70 12.28
N LYS A 344 -17.10 -7.12 11.51
CA LYS A 344 -17.26 -8.53 11.15
C LYS A 344 -16.66 -8.90 9.80
N ARG A 345 -16.53 -7.93 8.92
CA ARG A 345 -16.06 -8.14 7.55
C ARG A 345 -14.87 -7.26 7.22
N VAL A 346 -14.02 -7.73 6.33
CA VAL A 346 -12.93 -6.95 5.73
C VAL A 346 -13.08 -7.00 4.21
N LEU A 347 -13.07 -5.82 3.60
CA LEU A 347 -12.89 -5.64 2.15
C LEU A 347 -11.39 -5.54 1.91
N GLU A 348 -10.90 -6.29 0.95
CA GLU A 348 -9.53 -6.24 0.44
C GLU A 348 -9.56 -5.89 -1.04
N LEU A 349 -8.64 -5.03 -1.45
CA LEU A 349 -8.29 -4.83 -2.85
C LEU A 349 -6.87 -5.38 -3.06
N ALA A 350 -6.67 -6.15 -4.11
CA ALA A 350 -5.34 -6.65 -4.45
C ALA A 350 -5.16 -6.67 -5.97
N SER A 351 -3.95 -6.35 -6.41
CA SER A 351 -3.61 -6.45 -7.83
C SER A 351 -2.94 -7.80 -8.12
N ASP A 352 -3.16 -8.31 -9.33
CA ASP A 352 -2.48 -9.50 -9.84
C ASP A 352 -2.39 -9.43 -11.37
N TYR A 353 -1.50 -10.22 -11.95
CA TYR A 353 -1.39 -10.35 -13.38
C TYR A 353 -2.50 -11.24 -13.93
N ASP A 354 -3.21 -10.72 -14.95
CA ASP A 354 -4.11 -11.48 -15.80
C ASP A 354 -3.74 -11.21 -17.25
N ALA A 355 -3.35 -12.25 -17.99
CA ALA A 355 -2.85 -12.17 -19.36
C ALA A 355 -1.73 -11.13 -19.57
N GLY A 356 -0.86 -10.94 -18.57
CA GLY A 356 0.25 -9.99 -18.61
C GLY A 356 -0.10 -8.55 -18.25
N VAL A 357 -1.36 -8.26 -17.97
CA VAL A 357 -1.84 -6.96 -17.46
C VAL A 357 -2.01 -7.03 -15.95
N CYS A 358 -1.47 -6.05 -15.24
CA CYS A 358 -1.66 -5.95 -13.80
C CYS A 358 -3.05 -5.36 -13.50
N LYS A 359 -4.00 -6.18 -13.11
CA LYS A 359 -5.39 -5.80 -12.86
C LYS A 359 -5.68 -5.76 -11.36
N THR A 360 -6.60 -4.90 -10.94
CA THR A 360 -7.02 -4.83 -9.53
C THR A 360 -8.35 -5.54 -9.32
N TYR A 361 -8.37 -6.40 -8.30
CA TYR A 361 -9.53 -7.17 -7.84
C TYR A 361 -9.96 -6.73 -6.45
N TYR A 362 -11.22 -7.03 -6.07
CA TYR A 362 -11.73 -6.80 -4.72
C TYR A 362 -12.62 -7.94 -4.26
N ALA A 363 -12.63 -8.20 -2.99
CA ALA A 363 -13.53 -9.15 -2.34
C ALA A 363 -13.72 -8.81 -0.87
N THR A 364 -14.80 -9.34 -0.28
CA THR A 364 -15.09 -9.17 1.15
C THR A 364 -15.12 -10.52 1.85
N GLY A 365 -14.36 -10.65 2.94
CA GLY A 365 -14.27 -11.82 3.79
C GLY A 365 -14.65 -11.52 5.25
N ARG A 366 -14.37 -12.49 6.16
CA ARG A 366 -14.50 -12.28 7.62
C ARG A 366 -13.28 -11.53 8.13
N ALA A 367 -13.50 -10.62 9.09
CA ALA A 367 -12.42 -9.83 9.69
C ALA A 367 -11.67 -10.55 10.84
N GLY A 368 -12.07 -11.78 11.20
CA GLY A 368 -11.43 -12.61 12.20
C GLY A 368 -12.17 -12.69 13.53
#